data_e9fec02c9b3b777d26015957dc9501b5
#
_entry.id   e9fec02c9b3b777d26015957dc9501b5
#
_cell.length_a   1.000
_cell.length_b   1.000
_cell.length_c   1.000
_cell.angle_alpha   90.00
_cell.angle_beta   90.00
_cell.angle_gamma   90.00
#
_symmetry.space_group_name_H-M   'P 1'
#
loop_
_entity.id
_entity.type
_entity.pdbx_description
1 polymer ?
#
loop_
_entity_poly.entity_id
_entity_poly.type
_entity_poly.pdbx_seq_one_letter_code
_entity_poly.pdbx_strand_id
1 'polypeptide(L)'
;MSVPTLLVTGASGHLGRAVVRHLLDTLNIDPARVIATSRKPEALADLAAQGVTVRAADFDRPDTLAEAFRGADRLLLVSTDALLEPGKRLVQHRAAVQAAVEARVKHVVYTSLPSPDTSHVSFAPDHLGTEQALAASGLGWTFLRNAWYAENLAYALPSALASGEWVTAAGAGGVAYIAREDLALAAAVALASDSSGNRTFTLTGTQALNAREIAAKVSAATGRPLTVVDVTAEQLAEGLRAHGFPPVLADVFTSFDVATAAGDLAEVTDDLATMTGRAPSTFDAWLP
;
A
#
# COMPACT_ATOMS: atom_id res chain seq x y z
N MET A 1 -9.24 29.56 11.11
CA MET A 1 -9.29 28.13 11.44
C MET A 1 -7.86 27.70 11.73
N SER A 2 -7.61 26.87 12.72
CA SER A 2 -6.26 26.33 12.99
C SER A 2 -5.85 25.41 11.84
N VAL A 3 -4.60 25.46 11.46
CA VAL A 3 -4.04 24.57 10.41
C VAL A 3 -3.98 23.14 10.97
N PRO A 4 -4.43 22.11 10.24
CA PRO A 4 -4.56 20.75 10.77
C PRO A 4 -3.20 20.10 11.09
N THR A 5 -3.18 19.31 12.14
CA THR A 5 -2.06 18.40 12.48
C THR A 5 -2.26 17.08 11.76
N LEU A 6 -1.24 16.60 11.06
CA LEU A 6 -1.25 15.43 10.20
C LEU A 6 -0.49 14.27 10.86
N LEU A 7 -1.08 13.09 10.90
CA LEU A 7 -0.42 11.90 11.46
C LEU A 7 -0.25 10.83 10.38
N VAL A 8 0.96 10.24 10.32
CA VAL A 8 1.28 9.11 9.45
C VAL A 8 1.61 7.89 10.30
N THR A 9 0.84 6.81 10.15
CA THR A 9 1.18 5.51 10.76
C THR A 9 2.20 4.76 9.91
N GLY A 10 2.96 3.84 10.53
CA GLY A 10 3.94 3.05 9.80
C GLY A 10 5.05 3.87 9.12
N ALA A 11 5.38 5.03 9.69
CA ALA A 11 6.33 5.99 9.10
C ALA A 11 7.77 5.45 8.95
N SER A 12 8.13 4.35 9.59
CA SER A 12 9.42 3.67 9.37
C SER A 12 9.43 2.73 8.17
N GLY A 13 8.26 2.38 7.63
CA GLY A 13 8.12 1.58 6.41
C GLY A 13 8.33 2.40 5.14
N HIS A 14 8.49 1.73 4.01
CA HIS A 14 8.77 2.39 2.72
C HIS A 14 7.72 3.42 2.32
N LEU A 15 6.43 3.05 2.35
CA LEU A 15 5.35 3.96 1.97
C LEU A 15 5.21 5.11 2.97
N GLY A 16 5.08 4.81 4.28
CA GLY A 16 4.88 5.84 5.29
C GLY A 16 6.02 6.87 5.34
N ARG A 17 7.27 6.42 5.17
CA ARG A 17 8.42 7.32 5.11
C ARG A 17 8.39 8.22 3.88
N ALA A 18 8.04 7.68 2.70
CA ALA A 18 7.91 8.46 1.49
C ALA A 18 6.77 9.50 1.62
N VAL A 19 5.64 9.13 2.26
CA VAL A 19 4.56 10.09 2.54
C VAL A 19 5.05 11.25 3.41
N VAL A 20 5.79 10.96 4.51
CA VAL A 20 6.33 12.04 5.35
C VAL A 20 7.26 12.95 4.54
N ARG A 21 8.15 12.39 3.71
CA ARG A 21 9.01 13.19 2.81
C ARG A 21 8.20 14.07 1.87
N HIS A 22 7.16 13.54 1.22
CA HIS A 22 6.29 14.37 0.37
C HIS A 22 5.58 15.47 1.14
N LEU A 23 5.13 15.22 2.37
CA LEU A 23 4.56 16.29 3.20
C LEU A 23 5.57 17.43 3.43
N LEU A 24 6.82 17.09 3.76
CA LEU A 24 7.86 18.07 4.08
C LEU A 24 8.43 18.74 2.83
N ASP A 25 8.90 17.94 1.88
CA ASP A 25 9.76 18.41 0.78
C ASP A 25 8.95 18.83 -0.45
N THR A 26 7.80 18.20 -0.72
CA THR A 26 6.99 18.48 -1.91
C THR A 26 5.85 19.45 -1.61
N LEU A 27 5.14 19.22 -0.48
CA LEU A 27 4.00 20.04 -0.09
C LEU A 27 4.39 21.17 0.87
N ASN A 28 5.66 21.25 1.29
CA ASN A 28 6.21 22.26 2.20
C ASN A 28 5.39 22.41 3.50
N ILE A 29 4.90 21.30 4.04
CA ILE A 29 4.20 21.28 5.32
C ILE A 29 5.21 21.51 6.45
N ASP A 30 4.87 22.41 7.38
CA ASP A 30 5.69 22.65 8.56
C ASP A 30 5.90 21.34 9.34
N PRO A 31 7.14 20.89 9.59
CA PRO A 31 7.43 19.66 10.33
C PRO A 31 6.75 19.59 11.70
N ALA A 32 6.56 20.71 12.39
CA ALA A 32 5.88 20.78 13.69
C ALA A 32 4.40 20.34 13.62
N ARG A 33 3.81 20.30 12.42
CA ARG A 33 2.44 19.83 12.17
C ARG A 33 2.37 18.36 11.81
N VAL A 34 3.49 17.67 11.69
CA VAL A 34 3.54 16.27 11.29
C VAL A 34 3.85 15.39 12.50
N ILE A 35 3.02 14.39 12.71
CA ILE A 35 3.26 13.30 13.67
C ILE A 35 3.57 12.04 12.88
N ALA A 36 4.71 11.43 13.11
CA ALA A 36 5.13 10.18 12.52
C ALA A 36 5.14 9.07 13.58
N THR A 37 4.46 7.94 13.30
CA THR A 37 4.40 6.84 14.26
C THR A 37 5.04 5.57 13.73
N SER A 38 5.68 4.82 14.63
CA SER A 38 6.33 3.54 14.34
C SER A 38 6.35 2.66 15.58
N ARG A 39 6.42 1.33 15.40
CA ARG A 39 6.76 0.37 16.48
C ARG A 39 8.17 0.63 17.04
N LYS A 40 9.05 1.22 16.21
CA LYS A 40 10.44 1.56 16.53
C LYS A 40 10.68 3.05 16.28
N PRO A 41 10.28 3.93 17.20
CA PRO A 41 10.40 5.39 17.01
C PRO A 41 11.83 5.86 16.80
N GLU A 42 12.83 5.14 17.32
CA GLU A 42 14.26 5.41 17.10
C GLU A 42 14.66 5.34 15.61
N ALA A 43 13.94 4.56 14.80
CA ALA A 43 14.16 4.49 13.35
C ALA A 43 13.71 5.77 12.60
N LEU A 44 13.12 6.73 13.32
CA LEU A 44 12.65 8.02 12.80
C LEU A 44 13.45 9.21 13.37
N ALA A 45 14.65 8.97 13.92
CA ALA A 45 15.47 10.02 14.53
C ALA A 45 15.82 11.14 13.56
N ASP A 46 16.00 10.82 12.28
CA ASP A 46 16.24 11.79 11.20
C ASP A 46 15.05 12.73 10.96
N LEU A 47 13.82 12.22 11.06
CA LEU A 47 12.60 13.02 10.96
C LEU A 47 12.41 13.89 12.23
N ALA A 48 12.70 13.32 13.42
CA ALA A 48 12.67 14.08 14.66
C ALA A 48 13.67 15.27 14.63
N ALA A 49 14.86 15.07 14.06
CA ALA A 49 15.85 16.13 13.89
C ALA A 49 15.39 17.26 12.95
N GLN A 50 14.42 16.99 12.07
CA GLN A 50 13.77 17.97 11.20
C GLN A 50 12.58 18.69 11.87
N GLY A 51 12.23 18.33 13.12
CA GLY A 51 11.11 18.93 13.85
C GLY A 51 9.79 18.14 13.77
N VAL A 52 9.77 16.96 13.15
CA VAL A 52 8.60 16.06 13.15
C VAL A 52 8.39 15.47 14.54
N THR A 53 7.16 15.46 15.03
CA THR A 53 6.82 14.77 16.28
C THR A 53 6.82 13.26 16.05
N VAL A 54 7.71 12.54 16.73
CA VAL A 54 7.80 11.08 16.61
C VAL A 54 7.19 10.40 17.83
N ARG A 55 6.34 9.38 17.62
CA ARG A 55 5.69 8.62 18.69
C ARG A 55 5.74 7.10 18.43
N ALA A 56 5.75 6.33 19.52
CA ALA A 56 5.56 4.89 19.43
C ALA A 56 4.08 4.57 19.14
N ALA A 57 3.83 3.67 18.19
CA ALA A 57 2.52 3.08 17.94
C ALA A 57 2.69 1.63 17.47
N ASP A 58 2.07 0.72 18.18
CA ASP A 58 2.09 -0.70 17.91
C ASP A 58 0.66 -1.22 17.81
N PHE A 59 0.27 -1.73 16.65
CA PHE A 59 -1.08 -2.23 16.43
C PHE A 59 -1.35 -3.58 17.13
N ASP A 60 -0.31 -4.25 17.62
CA ASP A 60 -0.43 -5.40 18.52
C ASP A 60 -0.66 -4.95 19.99
N ARG A 61 -0.59 -3.64 20.28
CA ARG A 61 -0.85 -3.04 21.59
C ARG A 61 -1.89 -1.93 21.46
N PRO A 62 -3.15 -2.29 21.22
CA PRO A 62 -4.23 -1.35 20.90
C PRO A 62 -4.48 -0.29 22.00
N ASP A 63 -4.21 -0.62 23.26
CA ASP A 63 -4.30 0.27 24.42
C ASP A 63 -3.41 1.52 24.31
N THR A 64 -2.35 1.46 23.49
CA THR A 64 -1.39 2.56 23.31
C THR A 64 -1.76 3.50 22.15
N LEU A 65 -2.67 3.09 21.27
CA LEU A 65 -2.90 3.79 20.00
C LEU A 65 -3.63 5.13 20.18
N ALA A 66 -4.60 5.22 21.07
CA ALA A 66 -5.34 6.47 21.30
C ALA A 66 -4.42 7.61 21.76
N GLU A 67 -3.45 7.30 22.65
CA GLU A 67 -2.42 8.26 23.07
C GLU A 67 -1.48 8.63 21.92
N ALA A 68 -1.05 7.63 21.11
CA ALA A 68 -0.20 7.87 19.96
C ALA A 68 -0.86 8.80 18.92
N PHE A 69 -2.20 8.74 18.79
CA PHE A 69 -2.98 9.54 17.82
C PHE A 69 -3.46 10.89 18.39
N ARG A 70 -3.26 11.15 19.68
CA ARG A 70 -3.74 12.37 20.32
C ARG A 70 -3.24 13.63 19.63
N GLY A 71 -4.18 14.56 19.36
CA GLY A 71 -3.91 15.86 18.77
C GLY A 71 -3.74 15.83 17.25
N ALA A 72 -3.90 14.68 16.59
CA ALA A 72 -3.99 14.62 15.15
C ALA A 72 -5.39 15.03 14.70
N ASP A 73 -5.47 15.95 13.73
CA ASP A 73 -6.72 16.27 13.05
C ASP A 73 -7.01 15.30 11.90
N ARG A 74 -5.97 14.91 11.18
CA ARG A 74 -6.06 13.98 10.04
C ARG A 74 -5.01 12.88 10.19
N LEU A 75 -5.39 11.65 9.88
CA LEU A 75 -4.58 10.46 10.09
C LEU A 75 -4.48 9.65 8.79
N LEU A 76 -3.26 9.30 8.37
CA LEU A 76 -3.03 8.27 7.37
C LEU A 76 -2.86 6.91 8.07
N LEU A 77 -3.83 6.05 7.90
CA LEU A 77 -3.78 4.65 8.31
C LEU A 77 -3.15 3.82 7.18
N VAL A 78 -1.85 3.56 7.28
CA VAL A 78 -1.17 2.63 6.39
C VAL A 78 -1.51 1.21 6.82
N SER A 79 -2.01 0.40 5.89
CA SER A 79 -2.39 -1.00 6.15
C SER A 79 -1.19 -1.82 6.64
N THR A 80 -1.44 -2.71 7.61
CA THR A 80 -0.38 -3.50 8.25
C THR A 80 0.07 -4.67 7.37
N ASP A 81 1.27 -5.19 7.68
CA ASP A 81 1.92 -6.32 6.99
C ASP A 81 1.68 -7.67 7.69
N ALA A 82 0.70 -7.77 8.59
CA ALA A 82 0.41 -8.98 9.37
C ALA A 82 -0.27 -10.06 8.50
N LEU A 83 0.45 -10.59 7.51
CA LEU A 83 -0.05 -11.59 6.55
C LEU A 83 0.08 -13.05 7.03
N LEU A 84 0.93 -13.29 8.04
CA LEU A 84 1.19 -14.65 8.56
C LEU A 84 0.04 -15.19 9.42
N GLU A 85 -0.80 -14.32 9.97
CA GLU A 85 -1.92 -14.67 10.84
C GLU A 85 -3.22 -14.20 10.19
N PRO A 86 -4.01 -15.08 9.56
CA PRO A 86 -5.28 -14.70 8.92
C PRO A 86 -6.21 -13.92 9.86
N GLY A 87 -6.77 -12.82 9.38
CA GLY A 87 -7.68 -11.94 10.15
C GLY A 87 -6.99 -10.98 11.12
N LYS A 88 -5.72 -11.16 11.45
CA LYS A 88 -4.97 -10.26 12.35
C LYS A 88 -4.96 -8.83 11.84
N ARG A 89 -4.77 -8.62 10.54
CA ARG A 89 -4.81 -7.30 9.90
C ARG A 89 -6.10 -6.57 10.22
N LEU A 90 -7.24 -7.22 10.05
CA LEU A 90 -8.55 -6.62 10.32
C LEU A 90 -8.71 -6.26 11.80
N VAL A 91 -8.24 -7.12 12.72
CA VAL A 91 -8.25 -6.83 14.16
C VAL A 91 -7.41 -5.58 14.47
N GLN A 92 -6.18 -5.51 13.95
CA GLN A 92 -5.29 -4.36 14.11
C GLN A 92 -5.91 -3.08 13.51
N HIS A 93 -6.47 -3.15 12.31
CA HIS A 93 -7.08 -1.99 11.66
C HIS A 93 -8.33 -1.50 12.41
N ARG A 94 -9.20 -2.39 12.89
CA ARG A 94 -10.36 -2.01 13.69
C ARG A 94 -9.95 -1.33 15.00
N ALA A 95 -8.91 -1.83 15.66
CA ALA A 95 -8.36 -1.19 16.84
C ALA A 95 -7.82 0.22 16.53
N ALA A 96 -7.14 0.40 15.40
CA ALA A 96 -6.66 1.71 14.96
C ALA A 96 -7.82 2.68 14.65
N VAL A 97 -8.89 2.20 14.02
CA VAL A 97 -10.11 3.00 13.76
C VAL A 97 -10.74 3.45 15.09
N GLN A 98 -10.89 2.54 16.05
CA GLN A 98 -11.42 2.85 17.37
C GLN A 98 -10.54 3.88 18.10
N ALA A 99 -9.22 3.71 18.07
CA ALA A 99 -8.27 4.66 18.64
C ALA A 99 -8.34 6.05 17.98
N ALA A 100 -8.58 6.11 16.67
CA ALA A 100 -8.77 7.38 15.97
C ALA A 100 -10.05 8.11 16.44
N VAL A 101 -11.15 7.37 16.70
CA VAL A 101 -12.38 7.92 17.28
C VAL A 101 -12.10 8.47 18.70
N GLU A 102 -11.43 7.70 19.55
CA GLU A 102 -11.08 8.11 20.92
C GLU A 102 -10.14 9.32 20.96
N ALA A 103 -9.20 9.39 20.04
CA ALA A 103 -8.29 10.52 19.86
C ALA A 103 -8.96 11.76 19.23
N ARG A 104 -10.23 11.64 18.79
CA ARG A 104 -11.01 12.69 18.11
C ARG A 104 -10.39 13.16 16.81
N VAL A 105 -9.80 12.24 16.06
CA VAL A 105 -9.37 12.49 14.67
C VAL A 105 -10.58 12.90 13.85
N LYS A 106 -10.43 13.86 12.95
CA LYS A 106 -11.55 14.36 12.13
C LYS A 106 -11.69 13.59 10.83
N HIS A 107 -10.57 13.12 10.26
CA HIS A 107 -10.54 12.46 8.96
C HIS A 107 -9.44 11.41 8.88
N VAL A 108 -9.75 10.23 8.37
CA VAL A 108 -8.79 9.15 8.15
C VAL A 108 -8.62 8.89 6.65
N VAL A 109 -7.38 8.96 6.18
CA VAL A 109 -6.97 8.45 4.87
C VAL A 109 -6.50 7.02 5.06
N TYR A 110 -7.04 6.06 4.30
CA TYR A 110 -6.72 4.64 4.46
C TYR A 110 -6.16 4.04 3.17
N THR A 111 -5.03 3.33 3.26
CA THR A 111 -4.46 2.60 2.13
C THR A 111 -5.17 1.26 1.97
N SER A 112 -6.10 1.19 1.05
CA SER A 112 -6.90 0.01 0.69
C SER A 112 -6.35 -0.67 -0.56
N LEU A 113 -7.12 -1.59 -1.15
CA LEU A 113 -6.82 -2.21 -2.44
C LEU A 113 -8.03 -2.06 -3.39
N PRO A 114 -7.86 -2.16 -4.73
CA PRO A 114 -8.95 -2.09 -5.69
C PRO A 114 -9.99 -3.18 -5.46
N SER A 115 -11.27 -2.81 -5.59
CA SER A 115 -12.43 -3.72 -5.54
C SER A 115 -12.36 -4.76 -4.41
N PRO A 116 -12.20 -4.35 -3.12
CA PRO A 116 -11.95 -5.28 -2.02
C PRO A 116 -13.13 -6.23 -1.73
N ASP A 117 -14.30 -5.93 -2.29
CA ASP A 117 -15.52 -6.72 -2.19
C ASP A 117 -15.57 -7.91 -3.16
N THR A 118 -14.84 -7.83 -4.27
CA THR A 118 -14.86 -8.87 -5.33
C THR A 118 -13.48 -9.47 -5.61
N SER A 119 -12.41 -8.87 -5.13
CA SER A 119 -11.03 -9.28 -5.40
C SER A 119 -10.70 -10.68 -4.84
N HIS A 120 -10.02 -11.49 -5.66
CA HIS A 120 -9.48 -12.80 -5.28
C HIS A 120 -8.20 -12.75 -4.44
N VAL A 121 -7.67 -11.56 -4.15
CA VAL A 121 -6.55 -11.41 -3.22
C VAL A 121 -6.97 -11.88 -1.82
N SER A 122 -6.23 -12.82 -1.24
CA SER A 122 -6.64 -13.54 -0.02
C SER A 122 -6.94 -12.64 1.19
N PHE A 123 -6.31 -11.46 1.27
CA PHE A 123 -6.55 -10.46 2.33
C PHE A 123 -7.44 -9.28 1.89
N ALA A 124 -8.09 -9.36 0.74
CA ALA A 124 -9.08 -8.35 0.31
C ALA A 124 -10.21 -8.18 1.34
N PRO A 125 -10.72 -9.23 2.01
CA PRO A 125 -11.71 -9.10 3.07
C PRO A 125 -11.25 -8.23 4.24
N ASP A 126 -9.95 -8.20 4.56
CA ASP A 126 -9.42 -7.33 5.63
C ASP A 126 -9.50 -5.85 5.24
N HIS A 127 -9.26 -5.54 3.96
CA HIS A 127 -9.43 -4.19 3.45
C HIS A 127 -10.89 -3.77 3.42
N LEU A 128 -11.78 -4.62 2.92
CA LEU A 128 -13.22 -4.38 2.94
C LEU A 128 -13.74 -4.14 4.36
N GLY A 129 -13.37 -5.02 5.30
CA GLY A 129 -13.78 -4.88 6.70
C GLY A 129 -13.24 -3.60 7.36
N THR A 130 -12.09 -3.10 6.92
CA THR A 130 -11.53 -1.82 7.39
C THR A 130 -12.27 -0.63 6.79
N GLU A 131 -12.57 -0.64 5.48
CA GLU A 131 -13.40 0.39 4.84
C GLU A 131 -14.77 0.47 5.52
N GLN A 132 -15.41 -0.67 5.80
CA GLN A 132 -16.69 -0.73 6.51
C GLN A 132 -16.59 -0.18 7.95
N ALA A 133 -15.53 -0.50 8.67
CA ALA A 133 -15.31 0.01 10.03
C ALA A 133 -15.13 1.54 10.03
N LEU A 134 -14.37 2.09 9.08
CA LEU A 134 -14.22 3.53 8.90
C LEU A 134 -15.54 4.20 8.50
N ALA A 135 -16.28 3.63 7.57
CA ALA A 135 -17.57 4.18 7.15
C ALA A 135 -18.60 4.22 8.29
N ALA A 136 -18.55 3.26 9.21
CA ALA A 136 -19.43 3.20 10.38
C ALA A 136 -18.94 4.02 11.60
N SER A 137 -17.71 4.53 11.58
CA SER A 137 -17.06 5.16 12.74
C SER A 137 -17.56 6.57 13.07
N GLY A 138 -18.21 7.24 12.11
CA GLY A 138 -18.57 8.67 12.21
C GLY A 138 -17.42 9.62 11.86
N LEU A 139 -16.20 9.11 11.58
CA LEU A 139 -15.07 9.91 11.08
C LEU A 139 -15.28 10.27 9.60
N GLY A 140 -14.70 11.38 9.14
CA GLY A 140 -14.48 11.58 7.72
C GLY A 140 -13.45 10.56 7.20
N TRP A 141 -13.60 10.11 5.96
CA TRP A 141 -12.65 9.14 5.41
C TRP A 141 -12.33 9.37 3.92
N THR A 142 -11.14 8.94 3.54
CA THR A 142 -10.71 8.81 2.14
C THR A 142 -10.07 7.43 1.97
N PHE A 143 -10.62 6.60 1.08
CA PHE A 143 -10.02 5.33 0.73
C PHE A 143 -9.13 5.51 -0.49
N LEU A 144 -7.85 5.15 -0.34
CA LEU A 144 -6.90 5.06 -1.43
C LEU A 144 -6.77 3.57 -1.78
N ARG A 145 -7.52 3.12 -2.77
CA ARG A 145 -7.47 1.78 -3.32
C ARG A 145 -6.26 1.67 -4.24
N ASN A 146 -5.13 1.37 -3.62
CA ASN A 146 -3.84 1.32 -4.31
C ASN A 146 -3.74 0.04 -5.15
N ALA A 147 -3.49 0.17 -6.44
CA ALA A 147 -3.12 -0.94 -7.29
C ALA A 147 -1.75 -1.53 -6.87
N TRP A 148 -1.31 -2.56 -7.56
CA TRP A 148 -0.11 -3.32 -7.18
C TRP A 148 1.15 -2.48 -7.35
N TYR A 149 1.99 -2.45 -6.31
CA TYR A 149 3.25 -1.69 -6.35
C TYR A 149 4.24 -2.34 -7.30
N ALA A 150 4.83 -1.57 -8.21
CA ALA A 150 5.87 -2.05 -9.12
C ALA A 150 7.05 -2.66 -8.35
N GLU A 151 7.39 -2.11 -7.20
CA GLU A 151 8.46 -2.61 -6.32
C GLU A 151 8.21 -4.03 -5.78
N ASN A 152 6.98 -4.53 -5.83
CA ASN A 152 6.70 -5.91 -5.44
C ASN A 152 7.30 -6.92 -6.43
N LEU A 153 7.58 -6.52 -7.67
CA LEU A 153 8.32 -7.34 -8.63
C LEU A 153 9.73 -7.69 -8.14
N ALA A 154 10.31 -6.90 -7.23
CA ALA A 154 11.60 -7.21 -6.61
C ALA A 154 11.60 -8.53 -5.81
N TYR A 155 10.45 -9.08 -5.46
CA TYR A 155 10.36 -10.41 -4.83
C TYR A 155 10.52 -11.56 -5.83
N ALA A 156 10.09 -11.41 -7.07
CA ALA A 156 10.11 -12.45 -8.09
C ALA A 156 11.25 -12.29 -9.11
N LEU A 157 11.50 -11.09 -9.59
CA LEU A 157 12.43 -10.83 -10.70
C LEU A 157 13.88 -11.27 -10.44
N PRO A 158 14.49 -11.11 -9.24
CA PRO A 158 15.87 -11.57 -9.03
C PRO A 158 16.04 -13.07 -9.26
N SER A 159 15.14 -13.90 -8.74
CA SER A 159 15.15 -15.34 -8.95
C SER A 159 14.85 -15.72 -10.41
N ALA A 160 13.85 -15.07 -11.00
CA ALA A 160 13.49 -15.28 -12.39
C ALA A 160 14.62 -14.92 -13.37
N LEU A 161 15.31 -13.80 -13.14
CA LEU A 161 16.49 -13.43 -13.92
C LEU A 161 17.69 -14.36 -13.70
N ALA A 162 17.81 -14.97 -12.52
CA ALA A 162 18.88 -15.92 -12.25
C ALA A 162 18.66 -17.25 -12.97
N SER A 163 17.41 -17.74 -13.03
CA SER A 163 17.03 -18.98 -13.73
C SER A 163 16.79 -18.79 -15.24
N GLY A 164 16.45 -17.57 -15.67
CA GLY A 164 15.94 -17.28 -17.02
C GLY A 164 14.44 -17.59 -17.19
N GLU A 165 13.75 -17.99 -16.12
CA GLU A 165 12.34 -18.39 -16.14
C GLU A 165 11.54 -17.65 -15.07
N TRP A 166 10.39 -17.11 -15.46
CA TRP A 166 9.40 -16.54 -14.55
C TRP A 166 8.16 -17.44 -14.51
N VAL A 167 8.02 -18.20 -13.44
CA VAL A 167 6.88 -19.08 -13.20
C VAL A 167 5.71 -18.26 -12.66
N THR A 168 4.52 -18.38 -13.27
CA THR A 168 3.31 -17.63 -12.88
C THR A 168 2.04 -18.42 -13.17
N ALA A 169 1.01 -18.20 -12.39
CA ALA A 169 -0.35 -18.70 -12.63
C ALA A 169 -1.30 -17.60 -13.14
N ALA A 170 -0.77 -16.43 -13.49
CA ALA A 170 -1.56 -15.27 -13.94
C ALA A 170 -2.10 -15.39 -15.38
N GLY A 171 -1.59 -16.34 -16.17
CA GLY A 171 -2.03 -16.56 -17.56
C GLY A 171 -1.88 -15.30 -18.42
N ALA A 172 -2.99 -14.87 -19.05
CA ALA A 172 -3.07 -13.66 -19.85
C ALA A 172 -3.48 -12.40 -19.06
N GLY A 173 -3.73 -12.54 -17.76
CA GLY A 173 -4.16 -11.44 -16.90
C GLY A 173 -3.12 -10.33 -16.81
N GLY A 174 -3.60 -9.09 -16.68
CA GLY A 174 -2.76 -7.90 -16.58
C GLY A 174 -2.81 -7.26 -15.20
N VAL A 175 -1.77 -6.51 -14.87
CA VAL A 175 -1.68 -5.72 -13.65
C VAL A 175 -1.32 -4.27 -13.99
N ALA A 176 -2.09 -3.32 -13.48
CA ALA A 176 -1.81 -1.89 -13.61
C ALA A 176 -0.81 -1.44 -12.52
N TYR A 177 0.45 -1.90 -12.64
CA TYR A 177 1.51 -1.57 -11.69
C TYR A 177 1.74 -0.08 -11.55
N ILE A 178 1.87 0.37 -10.31
CA ILE A 178 2.13 1.77 -9.97
C ILE A 178 3.35 1.87 -9.05
N ALA A 179 4.18 2.92 -9.24
CA ALA A 179 5.31 3.16 -8.37
C ALA A 179 4.85 3.57 -6.95
N ARG A 180 5.52 3.05 -5.92
CA ARG A 180 5.22 3.39 -4.52
C ARG A 180 5.38 4.89 -4.25
N GLU A 181 6.29 5.54 -4.93
CA GLU A 181 6.52 6.98 -4.82
C GLU A 181 5.31 7.80 -5.28
N ASP A 182 4.65 7.40 -6.37
CA ASP A 182 3.42 8.04 -6.85
C ASP A 182 2.27 7.86 -5.85
N LEU A 183 2.14 6.67 -5.26
CA LEU A 183 1.16 6.39 -4.21
C LEU A 183 1.45 7.20 -2.93
N ALA A 184 2.72 7.38 -2.59
CA ALA A 184 3.12 8.18 -1.44
C ALA A 184 2.77 9.65 -1.65
N LEU A 185 2.99 10.19 -2.85
CA LEU A 185 2.55 11.55 -3.19
C LEU A 185 1.04 11.70 -3.09
N ALA A 186 0.28 10.76 -3.64
CA ALA A 186 -1.19 10.78 -3.56
C ALA A 186 -1.68 10.72 -2.10
N ALA A 187 -1.07 9.87 -1.28
CA ALA A 187 -1.40 9.77 0.14
C ALA A 187 -1.06 11.06 0.91
N ALA A 188 0.07 11.70 0.60
CA ALA A 188 0.44 12.99 1.19
C ALA A 188 -0.55 14.10 0.79
N VAL A 189 -0.95 14.18 -0.49
CA VAL A 189 -1.95 15.13 -0.98
C VAL A 189 -3.31 14.89 -0.32
N ALA A 190 -3.76 13.63 -0.24
CA ALA A 190 -5.01 13.29 0.43
C ALA A 190 -4.99 13.66 1.92
N LEU A 191 -3.87 13.41 2.60
CA LEU A 191 -3.73 13.70 4.03
C LEU A 191 -3.69 15.20 4.30
N ALA A 192 -3.04 15.99 3.45
CA ALA A 192 -2.92 17.44 3.57
C ALA A 192 -4.16 18.21 3.05
N SER A 193 -5.10 17.53 2.39
CA SER A 193 -6.29 18.14 1.80
C SER A 193 -7.23 18.73 2.87
N ASP A 194 -7.86 19.85 2.57
CA ASP A 194 -8.93 20.45 3.40
C ASP A 194 -10.31 19.78 3.20
N SER A 195 -10.41 18.82 2.29
CA SER A 195 -11.67 18.13 2.01
C SER A 195 -12.17 17.36 3.25
N SER A 196 -13.41 17.60 3.63
CA SER A 196 -14.14 16.90 4.70
C SER A 196 -15.07 15.80 4.16
N GLY A 197 -15.25 15.73 2.83
CA GLY A 197 -16.14 14.74 2.19
C GLY A 197 -15.51 13.35 2.13
N ASN A 198 -16.35 12.32 2.27
CA ASN A 198 -15.96 10.93 2.10
C ASN A 198 -15.70 10.64 0.61
N ARG A 199 -14.57 10.03 0.29
CA ARG A 199 -14.14 9.75 -1.09
C ARG A 199 -13.40 8.42 -1.19
N THR A 200 -13.53 7.80 -2.37
CA THR A 200 -12.72 6.65 -2.77
C THR A 200 -11.97 7.01 -4.05
N PHE A 201 -10.71 6.67 -4.11
CA PHE A 201 -9.87 6.79 -5.30
C PHE A 201 -9.19 5.45 -5.58
N THR A 202 -9.19 5.02 -6.84
CA THR A 202 -8.46 3.83 -7.29
C THR A 202 -7.18 4.30 -7.98
N LEU A 203 -6.04 4.12 -7.30
CA LEU A 203 -4.75 4.64 -7.76
C LEU A 203 -4.00 3.57 -8.53
N THR A 204 -3.85 3.76 -9.83
CA THR A 204 -3.29 2.77 -10.77
C THR A 204 -2.12 3.34 -11.57
N GLY A 205 -1.33 2.46 -12.17
CA GLY A 205 -0.38 2.84 -13.21
C GLY A 205 -1.09 3.22 -14.51
N THR A 206 -0.29 3.55 -15.52
CA THR A 206 -0.77 4.07 -16.83
C THR A 206 -1.32 3.00 -17.75
N GLN A 207 -1.04 1.71 -17.48
CA GLN A 207 -1.43 0.58 -18.33
C GLN A 207 -1.43 -0.72 -17.53
N ALA A 208 -2.30 -1.66 -17.91
CA ALA A 208 -2.25 -3.02 -17.41
C ALA A 208 -1.28 -3.84 -18.30
N LEU A 209 -0.32 -4.52 -17.66
CA LEU A 209 0.69 -5.35 -18.33
C LEU A 209 0.56 -6.79 -17.86
N ASN A 210 0.56 -7.75 -18.80
CA ASN A 210 0.65 -9.17 -18.48
C ASN A 210 2.11 -9.61 -18.23
N ALA A 211 2.29 -10.81 -17.72
CA ALA A 211 3.62 -11.35 -17.39
C ALA A 211 4.58 -11.37 -18.58
N ARG A 212 4.09 -11.66 -19.80
CA ARG A 212 4.93 -11.70 -21.01
C ARG A 212 5.40 -10.31 -21.45
N GLU A 213 4.52 -9.31 -21.36
CA GLU A 213 4.87 -7.92 -21.65
C GLU A 213 5.91 -7.39 -20.66
N ILE A 214 5.73 -7.72 -19.36
CA ILE A 214 6.70 -7.37 -18.33
C ILE A 214 8.04 -8.08 -18.55
N ALA A 215 8.02 -9.38 -18.84
CA ALA A 215 9.23 -10.15 -19.12
C ALA A 215 10.00 -9.59 -20.32
N ALA A 216 9.29 -9.19 -21.39
CA ALA A 216 9.90 -8.56 -22.56
C ALA A 216 10.57 -7.22 -22.20
N LYS A 217 9.88 -6.36 -21.43
CA LYS A 217 10.41 -5.07 -20.95
C LYS A 217 11.64 -5.26 -20.05
N VAL A 218 11.57 -6.19 -19.10
CA VAL A 218 12.67 -6.52 -18.18
C VAL A 218 13.86 -7.08 -18.97
N SER A 219 13.62 -7.97 -19.94
CA SER A 219 14.68 -8.51 -20.79
C SER A 219 15.38 -7.42 -21.60
N ALA A 220 14.62 -6.48 -22.15
CA ALA A 220 15.17 -5.34 -22.89
C ALA A 220 16.01 -4.41 -22.01
N ALA A 221 15.53 -4.12 -20.78
CA ALA A 221 16.22 -3.24 -19.84
C ALA A 221 17.50 -3.86 -19.26
N THR A 222 17.47 -5.17 -18.97
CA THR A 222 18.58 -5.86 -18.29
C THR A 222 19.55 -6.56 -19.24
N GLY A 223 19.20 -6.74 -20.52
CA GLY A 223 19.94 -7.55 -21.50
C GLY A 223 19.90 -9.06 -21.20
N ARG A 224 19.05 -9.53 -20.27
CA ARG A 224 18.95 -10.93 -19.85
C ARG A 224 17.62 -11.50 -20.32
N PRO A 225 17.61 -12.61 -21.08
CA PRO A 225 16.36 -13.22 -21.53
C PRO A 225 15.56 -13.75 -20.34
N LEU A 226 14.24 -13.52 -20.36
CA LEU A 226 13.30 -13.97 -19.34
C LEU A 226 12.10 -14.62 -20.03
N THR A 227 11.93 -15.93 -19.83
CA THR A 227 10.83 -16.71 -20.38
C THR A 227 9.72 -16.87 -19.31
N VAL A 228 8.46 -16.63 -19.69
CA VAL A 228 7.32 -16.89 -18.81
C VAL A 228 6.87 -18.32 -18.94
N VAL A 229 6.77 -19.00 -17.80
CA VAL A 229 6.29 -20.38 -17.65
C VAL A 229 4.94 -20.36 -16.96
N ASP A 230 3.87 -20.68 -17.68
CA ASP A 230 2.53 -20.77 -17.10
C ASP A 230 2.37 -22.08 -16.36
N VAL A 231 1.83 -21.99 -15.13
CA VAL A 231 1.47 -23.13 -14.28
C VAL A 231 0.06 -22.95 -13.72
N THR A 232 -0.49 -23.99 -13.08
CA THR A 232 -1.74 -23.81 -12.32
C THR A 232 -1.46 -23.12 -10.98
N ALA A 233 -2.49 -22.58 -10.34
CA ALA A 233 -2.38 -21.98 -9.02
C ALA A 233 -1.85 -22.98 -7.98
N GLU A 234 -2.31 -24.24 -8.05
CA GLU A 234 -1.87 -25.34 -7.18
C GLU A 234 -0.36 -25.61 -7.36
N GLN A 235 0.09 -25.69 -8.62
CA GLN A 235 1.53 -25.91 -8.93
C GLN A 235 2.39 -24.73 -8.45
N LEU A 236 1.90 -23.48 -8.59
CA LEU A 236 2.60 -22.31 -8.08
C LEU A 236 2.73 -22.37 -6.54
N ALA A 237 1.63 -22.66 -5.84
CA ALA A 237 1.63 -22.79 -4.38
C ALA A 237 2.56 -23.90 -3.90
N GLU A 238 2.58 -25.07 -4.55
CA GLU A 238 3.47 -26.18 -4.25
C GLU A 238 4.92 -25.78 -4.49
N GLY A 239 5.23 -25.12 -5.60
CA GLY A 239 6.57 -24.62 -5.92
C GLY A 239 7.08 -23.64 -4.86
N LEU A 240 6.24 -22.66 -4.43
CA LEU A 240 6.60 -21.71 -3.38
C LEU A 240 6.91 -22.43 -2.05
N ARG A 241 6.08 -23.42 -1.65
CA ARG A 241 6.35 -24.22 -0.44
C ARG A 241 7.64 -25.01 -0.56
N ALA A 242 7.91 -25.62 -1.72
CA ALA A 242 9.15 -26.36 -1.98
C ALA A 242 10.40 -25.47 -1.89
N HIS A 243 10.27 -24.17 -2.20
CA HIS A 243 11.31 -23.16 -2.03
C HIS A 243 11.37 -22.54 -0.62
N GLY A 244 10.67 -23.13 0.36
CA GLY A 244 10.76 -22.76 1.77
C GLY A 244 9.81 -21.63 2.22
N PHE A 245 8.85 -21.22 1.40
CA PHE A 245 7.83 -20.28 1.85
C PHE A 245 6.90 -20.94 2.88
N PRO A 246 6.59 -20.26 3.98
CA PRO A 246 5.51 -20.70 4.88
C PRO A 246 4.22 -20.92 4.11
N PRO A 247 3.42 -21.98 4.41
CA PRO A 247 2.20 -22.28 3.66
C PRO A 247 1.25 -21.07 3.49
N VAL A 248 1.03 -20.32 4.56
CA VAL A 248 0.18 -19.11 4.52
C VAL A 248 0.70 -18.07 3.51
N LEU A 249 2.01 -17.83 3.46
CA LEU A 249 2.58 -16.90 2.49
C LEU A 249 2.55 -17.45 1.06
N ALA A 250 2.76 -18.74 0.87
CA ALA A 250 2.59 -19.37 -0.45
C ALA A 250 1.16 -19.14 -0.98
N ASP A 251 0.15 -19.33 -0.13
CA ASP A 251 -1.25 -19.09 -0.48
C ASP A 251 -1.53 -17.60 -0.77
N VAL A 252 -0.95 -16.69 0.03
CA VAL A 252 -1.04 -15.24 -0.21
C VAL A 252 -0.44 -14.88 -1.56
N PHE A 253 0.80 -15.33 -1.86
CA PHE A 253 1.45 -15.01 -3.14
C PHE A 253 0.71 -15.63 -4.33
N THR A 254 0.22 -16.86 -4.20
CA THR A 254 -0.60 -17.50 -5.24
C THR A 254 -1.90 -16.72 -5.49
N SER A 255 -2.52 -16.17 -4.44
CA SER A 255 -3.76 -15.39 -4.60
C SER A 255 -3.57 -14.14 -5.48
N PHE A 256 -2.36 -13.61 -5.59
CA PHE A 256 -2.06 -12.48 -6.47
C PHE A 256 -2.16 -12.88 -7.94
N ASP A 257 -1.63 -14.05 -8.28
CA ASP A 257 -1.71 -14.56 -9.65
C ASP A 257 -3.15 -14.95 -9.99
N VAL A 258 -3.90 -15.53 -9.04
CA VAL A 258 -5.34 -15.83 -9.22
C VAL A 258 -6.13 -14.53 -9.47
N ALA A 259 -5.91 -13.49 -8.67
CA ALA A 259 -6.55 -12.20 -8.86
C ALA A 259 -6.15 -11.55 -10.21
N THR A 260 -4.89 -11.70 -10.61
CA THR A 260 -4.41 -11.23 -11.91
C THR A 260 -5.10 -11.96 -13.06
N ALA A 261 -5.19 -13.29 -12.98
CA ALA A 261 -5.87 -14.11 -13.99
C ALA A 261 -7.37 -13.78 -14.10
N ALA A 262 -8.00 -13.42 -12.98
CA ALA A 262 -9.40 -12.99 -12.93
C ALA A 262 -9.62 -11.56 -13.47
N GLY A 263 -8.55 -10.77 -13.65
CA GLY A 263 -8.62 -9.38 -14.13
C GLY A 263 -8.82 -8.34 -13.01
N ASP A 264 -8.79 -8.73 -11.74
CA ASP A 264 -9.04 -7.84 -10.60
C ASP A 264 -8.03 -6.68 -10.49
N LEU A 265 -6.84 -6.85 -11.09
CA LEU A 265 -5.73 -5.89 -10.99
C LEU A 265 -5.47 -5.12 -12.29
N ALA A 266 -6.36 -5.26 -13.29
CA ALA A 266 -6.16 -4.69 -14.62
C ALA A 266 -6.79 -3.29 -14.81
N GLU A 267 -7.61 -2.83 -13.86
CA GLU A 267 -8.24 -1.51 -13.95
C GLU A 267 -7.19 -0.40 -14.07
N VAL A 268 -7.43 0.55 -14.99
CA VAL A 268 -6.64 1.78 -15.16
C VAL A 268 -7.54 2.97 -14.98
N THR A 269 -7.14 3.91 -14.12
CA THR A 269 -7.89 5.12 -13.79
C THR A 269 -7.03 6.37 -13.92
N ASP A 270 -7.68 7.54 -13.95
CA ASP A 270 -7.02 8.85 -13.92
C ASP A 270 -7.01 9.48 -12.50
N ASP A 271 -7.40 8.73 -11.48
CA ASP A 271 -7.58 9.25 -10.12
C ASP A 271 -6.28 9.83 -9.54
N LEU A 272 -5.12 9.20 -9.79
CA LEU A 272 -3.84 9.73 -9.33
C LEU A 272 -3.56 11.10 -9.96
N ALA A 273 -3.72 11.22 -11.27
CA ALA A 273 -3.50 12.48 -11.97
C ALA A 273 -4.50 13.57 -11.51
N THR A 274 -5.76 13.20 -11.29
CA THR A 274 -6.80 14.09 -10.76
C THR A 274 -6.45 14.59 -9.36
N MET A 275 -5.90 13.73 -8.49
CA MET A 275 -5.54 14.09 -7.12
C MET A 275 -4.27 14.94 -7.03
N THR A 276 -3.25 14.58 -7.81
CA THR A 276 -1.89 15.13 -7.64
C THR A 276 -1.53 16.19 -8.67
N GLY A 277 -2.31 16.32 -9.73
CA GLY A 277 -1.97 17.14 -10.90
C GLY A 277 -0.83 16.57 -11.76
N ARG A 278 -0.40 15.32 -11.50
CA ARG A 278 0.70 14.64 -12.19
C ARG A 278 0.27 13.25 -12.64
N ALA A 279 0.59 12.89 -13.88
CA ALA A 279 0.41 11.51 -14.34
C ALA A 279 1.32 10.56 -13.53
N PRO A 280 0.88 9.31 -13.27
CA PRO A 280 1.74 8.31 -12.65
C PRO A 280 2.95 8.01 -13.54
N SER A 281 4.05 7.63 -12.90
CA SER A 281 5.24 7.15 -13.59
C SER A 281 4.90 5.95 -14.46
N THR A 282 5.48 5.89 -15.67
CA THR A 282 5.29 4.71 -16.51
C THR A 282 6.07 3.52 -15.97
N PHE A 283 5.64 2.31 -16.30
CA PHE A 283 6.37 1.10 -15.93
C PHE A 283 7.81 1.10 -16.44
N ASP A 284 8.01 1.60 -17.67
CA ASP A 284 9.36 1.71 -18.28
C ASP A 284 10.27 2.69 -17.51
N ALA A 285 9.72 3.77 -16.96
CA ALA A 285 10.48 4.71 -16.14
C ALA A 285 10.84 4.15 -14.75
N TRP A 286 10.12 3.13 -14.28
CA TRP A 286 10.39 2.43 -13.03
C TRP A 286 11.49 1.36 -13.20
N LEU A 287 11.64 0.76 -14.38
CA LEU A 287 12.68 -0.24 -14.64
C LEU A 287 14.08 0.36 -14.45
N PRO A 288 15.07 -0.43 -13.97
CA PRO A 288 16.44 0.03 -13.73
C PRO A 288 17.17 0.46 -15.00
#